data_d5dbe3c3653d7b2e17649883efb930ba
#
_entry.id   d5dbe3c3653d7b2e17649883efb930ba
#
_cell.length_a   1.000
_cell.length_b   1.000
_cell.length_c   1.000
_cell.angle_alpha   90.00
_cell.angle_beta   90.00
_cell.angle_gamma   90.00
#
_symmetry.space_group_name_H-M   'P 1'
#
loop_
_entity.id
_entity.type
_entity.pdbx_description
1 polymer ?
#
loop_
_entity_poly.entity_id
_entity_poly.type
_entity_poly.pdbx_seq_one_letter_code
_entity_poly.pdbx_strand_id
1 'polypeptide(L)'
;MPIHRQAFCQARPTHEELREIATVSEVVDQPVDKLTHQDSEINRAHVVGAQSKVIQDIVGATLREIGFGEEVVLTPQDGIVTRARPDFVLPLGVVMAEVERGGTVNNNHDLKDMWKAHIAVDIQHLVLVVPNLNWTTEGRGRERPYPRVCSRVGAFFGDPRREVDVLSAHVIGYGLMSAPGIDVVMQDHVQVDFDEDPSDK
;
A
#
# COMPACT_ATOMS: atom_id res chain seq x y z
N MET A 1 -1.87 -20.16 -0.99
CA MET A 1 -0.91 -19.09 -1.37
C MET A 1 -1.13 -17.91 -0.45
N PRO A 2 -0.11 -17.27 0.11
CA PRO A 2 -0.34 -16.04 0.83
C PRO A 2 -0.89 -15.00 -0.16
N ILE A 3 -1.97 -14.32 0.25
CA ILE A 3 -2.56 -13.25 -0.54
C ILE A 3 -1.63 -12.04 -0.44
N HIS A 4 -0.96 -11.69 -1.54
CA HIS A 4 -0.08 -10.54 -1.61
C HIS A 4 -0.79 -9.26 -2.10
N ARG A 5 -2.10 -9.31 -2.25
CA ARG A 5 -2.94 -8.17 -2.61
C ARG A 5 -4.25 -8.19 -1.82
N GLN A 6 -4.62 -7.03 -1.31
CA GLN A 6 -5.93 -6.79 -0.70
C GLN A 6 -6.54 -5.52 -1.29
N ALA A 7 -7.83 -5.57 -1.60
CA ALA A 7 -8.59 -4.44 -2.08
C ALA A 7 -9.65 -4.04 -1.07
N PHE A 8 -9.92 -2.74 -1.00
CA PHE A 8 -10.94 -2.10 -0.19
C PHE A 8 -11.76 -1.18 -1.07
N CYS A 9 -13.04 -1.07 -0.85
CA CYS A 9 -13.91 -0.15 -1.57
C CYS A 9 -14.89 0.53 -0.62
N GLN A 10 -15.45 1.65 -1.05
CA GLN A 10 -16.50 2.35 -0.33
C GLN A 10 -17.69 1.43 -0.02
N ALA A 11 -18.38 1.71 1.08
CA ALA A 11 -19.46 0.87 1.58
C ALA A 11 -20.72 0.91 0.67
N ARG A 12 -20.89 1.98 -0.09
CA ARG A 12 -22.12 2.23 -0.86
C ARG A 12 -21.84 2.79 -2.26
N PRO A 13 -21.00 2.12 -3.06
CA PRO A 13 -20.75 2.58 -4.43
C PRO A 13 -22.00 2.41 -5.28
N THR A 14 -22.17 3.31 -6.24
CA THR A 14 -23.20 3.19 -7.30
C THR A 14 -22.86 2.03 -8.25
N HIS A 15 -23.80 1.67 -9.12
CA HIS A 15 -23.53 0.65 -10.15
C HIS A 15 -22.44 1.06 -11.16
N GLU A 16 -22.27 2.36 -11.41
CA GLU A 16 -21.23 2.89 -12.27
C GLU A 16 -19.87 2.79 -11.60
N GLU A 17 -19.77 3.24 -10.35
CA GLU A 17 -18.56 3.13 -9.52
C GLU A 17 -18.14 1.68 -9.31
N LEU A 18 -19.07 0.75 -9.14
CA LEU A 18 -18.74 -0.69 -9.05
C LEU A 18 -18.08 -1.21 -10.33
N ARG A 19 -18.54 -0.76 -11.51
CA ARG A 19 -17.90 -1.14 -12.78
C ARG A 19 -16.49 -0.54 -12.90
N GLU A 20 -16.34 0.70 -12.47
CA GLU A 20 -15.05 1.38 -12.46
C GLU A 20 -14.06 0.67 -11.50
N ILE A 21 -14.48 0.37 -10.26
CA ILE A 21 -13.71 -0.39 -9.29
C ILE A 21 -13.29 -1.74 -9.86
N ALA A 22 -14.19 -2.45 -10.55
CA ALA A 22 -13.86 -3.73 -11.17
C ALA A 22 -12.80 -3.58 -12.27
N THR A 23 -12.96 -2.59 -13.17
CA THR A 23 -11.99 -2.30 -14.23
C THR A 23 -10.60 -1.97 -13.67
N VAL A 24 -10.54 -1.09 -12.67
CA VAL A 24 -9.27 -0.74 -12.01
C VAL A 24 -8.67 -1.96 -11.30
N SER A 25 -9.50 -2.78 -10.66
CA SER A 25 -9.07 -4.01 -10.02
C SER A 25 -8.38 -4.96 -11.00
N GLU A 26 -8.93 -5.16 -12.20
CA GLU A 26 -8.34 -5.99 -13.26
C GLU A 26 -6.99 -5.43 -13.73
N VAL A 27 -6.86 -4.11 -13.86
CA VAL A 27 -5.59 -3.47 -14.24
C VAL A 27 -4.55 -3.63 -13.15
N VAL A 28 -4.93 -3.42 -11.88
CA VAL A 28 -4.03 -3.53 -10.72
C VAL A 28 -3.63 -4.98 -10.45
N ASP A 29 -4.39 -5.96 -10.88
CA ASP A 29 -4.03 -7.38 -10.76
C ASP A 29 -2.88 -7.80 -11.70
N GLN A 30 -2.69 -7.12 -12.83
CA GLN A 30 -1.66 -7.47 -13.82
C GLN A 30 -0.23 -7.44 -13.25
N PRO A 31 0.22 -6.43 -12.48
CA PRO A 31 1.55 -6.41 -11.90
C PRO A 31 1.74 -7.32 -10.69
N VAL A 32 0.66 -7.80 -10.06
CA VAL A 32 0.75 -8.57 -8.81
C VAL A 32 1.63 -9.78 -8.95
N ASP A 33 1.43 -10.60 -9.97
CA ASP A 33 2.23 -11.81 -10.19
C ASP A 33 3.71 -11.50 -10.39
N LYS A 34 4.04 -10.43 -11.13
CA LYS A 34 5.43 -10.02 -11.36
C LYS A 34 6.10 -9.53 -10.07
N LEU A 35 5.36 -8.80 -9.23
CA LEU A 35 5.88 -8.20 -7.99
C LEU A 35 5.93 -9.20 -6.83
N THR A 36 5.08 -10.22 -6.84
CA THR A 36 4.92 -11.15 -5.70
C THR A 36 5.54 -12.52 -5.94
N HIS A 37 5.93 -12.84 -7.18
CA HIS A 37 6.56 -14.14 -7.48
C HIS A 37 7.89 -14.28 -6.72
N GLN A 38 8.14 -15.47 -6.17
CA GLN A 38 9.34 -15.73 -5.34
C GLN A 38 10.67 -15.41 -6.03
N ASP A 39 10.75 -15.62 -7.35
CA ASP A 39 11.95 -15.38 -8.17
C ASP A 39 11.93 -14.00 -8.83
N SER A 40 11.02 -13.10 -8.42
CA SER A 40 10.92 -11.76 -8.97
C SER A 40 12.19 -10.94 -8.75
N GLU A 41 12.44 -9.98 -9.63
CA GLU A 41 13.57 -9.06 -9.51
C GLU A 41 13.51 -8.28 -8.18
N ILE A 42 12.31 -7.89 -7.76
CA ILE A 42 12.11 -7.14 -6.53
C ILE A 42 12.51 -7.99 -5.29
N ASN A 43 12.28 -9.31 -5.31
CA ASN A 43 12.69 -10.19 -4.22
C ASN A 43 14.22 -10.29 -4.09
N ARG A 44 14.92 -10.26 -5.23
CA ARG A 44 16.40 -10.22 -5.24
C ARG A 44 16.94 -8.86 -4.83
N ALA A 45 16.25 -7.78 -5.13
CA ALA A 45 16.66 -6.41 -4.81
C ALA A 45 16.29 -5.99 -3.37
N HIS A 46 15.20 -6.52 -2.81
CA HIS A 46 14.72 -6.18 -1.48
C HIS A 46 15.51 -6.91 -0.38
N VAL A 47 16.73 -6.46 -0.18
CA VAL A 47 17.67 -6.99 0.81
C VAL A 47 18.01 -5.93 1.86
N VAL A 48 18.73 -6.32 2.91
CA VAL A 48 19.27 -5.38 3.91
C VAL A 48 20.10 -4.30 3.22
N GLY A 49 19.81 -3.04 3.52
CA GLY A 49 20.54 -1.91 2.94
C GLY A 49 20.11 -1.52 1.52
N ALA A 50 19.17 -2.23 0.88
CA ALA A 50 18.65 -1.83 -0.44
C ALA A 50 18.18 -0.36 -0.44
N GLN A 51 18.43 0.37 -1.51
CA GLN A 51 17.98 1.75 -1.65
C GLN A 51 16.52 1.80 -2.11
N SER A 52 15.75 2.77 -1.60
CA SER A 52 14.35 2.96 -2.00
C SER A 52 14.21 3.17 -3.51
N LYS A 53 15.14 3.91 -4.11
CA LYS A 53 15.15 4.15 -5.56
C LYS A 53 15.20 2.87 -6.38
N VAL A 54 15.99 1.87 -5.98
CA VAL A 54 16.08 0.58 -6.70
C VAL A 54 14.73 -0.14 -6.68
N ILE A 55 14.06 -0.17 -5.55
CA ILE A 55 12.73 -0.77 -5.42
C ILE A 55 11.71 0.00 -6.26
N GLN A 56 11.73 1.32 -6.19
CA GLN A 56 10.84 2.19 -6.96
C GLN A 56 11.04 2.01 -8.48
N ASP A 57 12.29 1.86 -8.94
CA ASP A 57 12.60 1.66 -10.36
C ASP A 57 12.07 0.32 -10.87
N ILE A 58 12.20 -0.77 -10.09
CA ILE A 58 11.68 -2.10 -10.45
C ILE A 58 10.15 -2.10 -10.50
N VAL A 59 9.51 -1.56 -9.46
CA VAL A 59 8.04 -1.43 -9.42
C VAL A 59 7.56 -0.52 -10.56
N GLY A 60 8.24 0.61 -10.75
CA GLY A 60 7.94 1.58 -11.80
C GLY A 60 8.03 0.98 -13.20
N ALA A 61 9.03 0.14 -13.47
CA ALA A 61 9.12 -0.58 -14.74
C ALA A 61 7.87 -1.43 -14.99
N THR A 62 7.42 -2.16 -13.98
CA THR A 62 6.21 -2.99 -14.05
C THR A 62 4.94 -2.15 -14.22
N LEU A 63 4.82 -1.03 -13.48
CA LEU A 63 3.65 -0.14 -13.56
C LEU A 63 3.57 0.59 -14.92
N ARG A 64 4.71 1.00 -15.49
CA ARG A 64 4.75 1.64 -16.82
C ARG A 64 4.26 0.72 -17.94
N GLU A 65 4.50 -0.59 -17.83
CA GLU A 65 4.00 -1.57 -18.82
C GLU A 65 2.47 -1.57 -18.92
N ILE A 66 1.78 -1.21 -17.86
CA ILE A 66 0.31 -1.14 -17.80
C ILE A 66 -0.22 0.30 -17.89
N GLY A 67 0.63 1.26 -18.25
CA GLY A 67 0.23 2.62 -18.61
C GLY A 67 0.38 3.67 -17.53
N PHE A 68 0.96 3.37 -16.36
CA PHE A 68 1.27 4.40 -15.36
C PHE A 68 2.36 5.36 -15.85
N GLY A 69 2.12 6.66 -15.66
CA GLY A 69 3.11 7.73 -15.83
C GLY A 69 3.72 8.16 -14.50
N GLU A 70 4.87 8.83 -14.57
CA GLU A 70 5.60 9.36 -13.41
C GLU A 70 5.46 10.88 -13.30
N GLU A 71 5.73 11.40 -12.09
CA GLU A 71 5.87 12.85 -11.80
C GLU A 71 4.65 13.73 -12.16
N VAL A 72 3.46 13.14 -12.21
CA VAL A 72 2.23 13.90 -12.41
C VAL A 72 1.96 14.74 -11.17
N VAL A 73 1.69 16.03 -11.35
CA VAL A 73 1.28 16.93 -10.26
C VAL A 73 -0.23 16.84 -10.11
N LEU A 74 -0.68 16.39 -8.94
CA LEU A 74 -2.11 16.31 -8.63
C LEU A 74 -2.73 17.70 -8.42
N THR A 75 -4.00 17.83 -8.74
CA THR A 75 -4.80 19.01 -8.44
C THR A 75 -5.36 18.90 -7.03
N PRO A 76 -4.89 19.71 -6.07
CA PRO A 76 -5.45 19.70 -4.72
C PRO A 76 -6.83 20.34 -4.70
N GLN A 77 -7.64 19.97 -3.73
CA GLN A 77 -8.86 20.71 -3.42
C GLN A 77 -8.49 22.15 -2.98
N ASP A 78 -9.32 23.11 -3.39
CA ASP A 78 -9.08 24.52 -3.10
C ASP A 78 -8.86 24.78 -1.60
N GLY A 79 -7.75 25.43 -1.30
CA GLY A 79 -7.42 25.90 0.04
C GLY A 79 -6.78 24.86 0.96
N ILE A 80 -6.54 23.63 0.51
CA ILE A 80 -6.10 22.58 1.41
C ILE A 80 -4.58 22.33 1.38
N VAL A 81 -3.90 22.25 0.24
CA VAL A 81 -2.46 21.89 0.27
C VAL A 81 -1.67 22.31 -0.97
N THR A 82 -0.34 22.34 -0.78
CA THR A 82 0.67 22.37 -1.82
C THR A 82 0.57 21.15 -2.75
N ARG A 83 0.92 21.35 -4.02
CA ARG A 83 0.92 20.33 -5.07
C ARG A 83 1.56 19.03 -4.61
N ALA A 84 0.77 17.98 -4.56
CA ALA A 84 1.23 16.62 -4.27
C ALA A 84 1.74 15.97 -5.57
N ARG A 85 2.80 15.18 -5.43
CA ARG A 85 3.34 14.35 -6.52
C ARG A 85 3.35 12.90 -6.05
N PRO A 86 2.49 12.04 -6.58
CA PRO A 86 2.61 10.62 -6.37
C PRO A 86 3.78 10.05 -7.17
N ASP A 87 4.24 8.85 -6.79
CA ASP A 87 5.27 8.15 -7.54
C ASP A 87 4.78 7.84 -8.96
N PHE A 88 3.52 7.38 -9.10
CA PHE A 88 2.94 7.01 -10.39
C PHE A 88 1.45 7.39 -10.46
N VAL A 89 0.97 7.68 -11.67
CA VAL A 89 -0.45 7.91 -11.96
C VAL A 89 -0.85 7.17 -13.23
N LEU A 90 -1.98 6.46 -13.18
CA LEU A 90 -2.64 5.91 -14.36
C LEU A 90 -3.80 6.85 -14.74
N PRO A 91 -3.75 7.51 -15.92
CA PRO A 91 -4.79 8.44 -16.34
C PRO A 91 -6.16 7.76 -16.53
N LEU A 92 -6.16 6.49 -16.97
CA LEU A 92 -7.37 5.70 -17.07
C LEU A 92 -7.85 5.29 -15.66
N GLY A 93 -9.03 5.77 -15.26
CA GLY A 93 -9.58 5.52 -13.94
C GLY A 93 -8.92 6.33 -12.81
N VAL A 94 -8.06 7.28 -13.16
CA VAL A 94 -7.42 8.24 -12.23
C VAL A 94 -6.86 7.56 -10.98
N VAL A 95 -5.95 6.60 -11.21
CA VAL A 95 -5.33 5.79 -10.16
C VAL A 95 -3.99 6.37 -9.76
N MET A 96 -3.83 6.67 -8.49
CA MET A 96 -2.55 7.03 -7.89
C MET A 96 -1.85 5.79 -7.34
N ALA A 97 -0.55 5.62 -7.58
CA ALA A 97 0.24 4.56 -6.97
C ALA A 97 1.47 5.12 -6.25
N GLU A 98 1.71 4.60 -5.05
CA GLU A 98 2.86 4.93 -4.20
C GLU A 98 3.64 3.66 -3.86
N VAL A 99 4.97 3.78 -3.87
CA VAL A 99 5.88 2.66 -3.64
C VAL A 99 6.68 2.91 -2.37
N GLU A 100 6.34 2.18 -1.34
CA GLU A 100 6.95 2.31 -0.04
C GLU A 100 8.01 1.23 0.19
N ARG A 101 9.10 1.57 0.87
CA ARG A 101 10.12 0.62 1.30
C ARG A 101 10.34 0.65 2.81
N GLY A 102 10.78 1.77 3.32
CA GLY A 102 11.08 1.94 4.75
C GLY A 102 10.27 3.09 5.35
N GLY A 103 9.96 2.98 6.64
CA GLY A 103 9.16 4.01 7.32
C GLY A 103 7.67 4.00 7.01
N THR A 104 7.20 3.05 6.20
CA THR A 104 5.80 2.92 5.79
C THR A 104 4.87 3.05 6.97
N VAL A 105 5.03 2.22 8.00
CA VAL A 105 4.19 2.23 9.20
C VAL A 105 4.74 3.19 10.26
N ASN A 106 6.04 3.15 10.55
CA ASN A 106 6.63 3.93 11.63
C ASN A 106 6.61 5.44 11.39
N ASN A 107 6.72 5.88 10.12
CA ASN A 107 6.63 7.29 9.73
C ASN A 107 5.25 7.66 9.15
N ASN A 108 4.28 6.71 9.19
CA ASN A 108 2.91 6.89 8.67
C ASN A 108 2.88 7.33 7.18
N HIS A 109 3.77 6.78 6.35
CA HIS A 109 3.76 7.11 4.92
C HIS A 109 2.46 6.63 4.28
N ASP A 110 1.99 5.44 4.61
CA ASP A 110 0.70 4.91 4.20
C ASP A 110 -0.48 5.85 4.48
N LEU A 111 -0.49 6.48 5.67
CA LEU A 111 -1.54 7.45 6.02
C LEU A 111 -1.37 8.79 5.29
N LYS A 112 -0.12 9.20 5.01
CA LYS A 112 0.14 10.40 4.18
C LYS A 112 -0.35 10.19 2.75
N ASP A 113 -0.16 8.99 2.21
CA ASP A 113 -0.59 8.66 0.85
C ASP A 113 -2.11 8.52 0.76
N MET A 114 -2.75 7.94 1.77
CA MET A 114 -4.20 7.97 1.92
C MET A 114 -4.74 9.41 1.96
N TRP A 115 -4.09 10.29 2.75
CA TRP A 115 -4.42 11.70 2.81
C TRP A 115 -4.22 12.40 1.47
N LYS A 116 -3.11 12.12 0.79
CA LYS A 116 -2.80 12.66 -0.55
C LYS A 116 -3.89 12.29 -1.56
N ALA A 117 -4.31 11.02 -1.57
CA ALA A 117 -5.39 10.55 -2.44
C ALA A 117 -6.72 11.23 -2.11
N HIS A 118 -7.06 11.33 -0.81
CA HIS A 118 -8.32 11.94 -0.35
C HIS A 118 -8.48 13.41 -0.77
N ILE A 119 -7.39 14.19 -0.74
CA ILE A 119 -7.45 15.64 -1.07
C ILE A 119 -7.25 15.95 -2.54
N ALA A 120 -6.89 14.98 -3.37
CA ALA A 120 -6.63 15.17 -4.78
C ALA A 120 -7.92 14.96 -5.59
N VAL A 121 -8.49 16.04 -6.13
CA VAL A 121 -9.76 15.98 -6.90
C VAL A 121 -9.67 15.11 -8.15
N ASP A 122 -8.46 14.83 -8.63
CA ASP A 122 -8.20 14.05 -9.83
C ASP A 122 -8.07 12.53 -9.52
N ILE A 123 -8.05 12.13 -8.23
CA ILE A 123 -7.74 10.75 -7.85
C ILE A 123 -9.01 10.07 -7.33
N GLN A 124 -9.33 8.93 -7.92
CA GLN A 124 -10.46 8.08 -7.51
C GLN A 124 -10.03 6.72 -6.95
N HIS A 125 -8.79 6.30 -7.22
CA HIS A 125 -8.29 5.03 -6.72
C HIS A 125 -6.85 5.17 -6.22
N LEU A 126 -6.51 4.42 -5.16
CA LEU A 126 -5.17 4.38 -4.57
C LEU A 126 -4.58 2.97 -4.68
N VAL A 127 -3.32 2.89 -5.09
CA VAL A 127 -2.51 1.67 -5.03
C VAL A 127 -1.31 1.92 -4.10
N LEU A 128 -1.15 1.09 -3.08
CA LEU A 128 0.00 1.10 -2.19
C LEU A 128 0.82 -0.17 -2.42
N VAL A 129 2.05 -0.02 -2.88
CA VAL A 129 3.00 -1.12 -3.06
C VAL A 129 3.97 -1.10 -1.88
N VAL A 130 3.85 -2.06 -0.97
CA VAL A 130 4.54 -2.05 0.32
C VAL A 130 5.30 -3.35 0.57
N PRO A 131 6.39 -3.35 1.37
CA PRO A 131 7.10 -4.59 1.64
C PRO A 131 6.30 -5.52 2.56
N ASN A 132 6.41 -6.83 2.32
CA ASN A 132 5.88 -7.84 3.23
C ASN A 132 6.65 -7.86 4.55
N LEU A 133 7.97 -7.64 4.48
CA LEU A 133 8.87 -7.67 5.63
C LEU A 133 10.00 -6.66 5.43
N ASN A 134 10.31 -5.89 6.45
CA ASN A 134 11.52 -5.08 6.53
C ASN A 134 12.54 -5.72 7.47
N TRP A 135 13.84 -5.49 7.22
CA TRP A 135 14.94 -6.10 7.89
C TRP A 135 15.69 -5.13 8.81
N THR A 136 16.28 -5.64 9.89
CA THR A 136 17.35 -4.95 10.62
C THR A 136 18.67 -5.06 9.85
N THR A 137 19.68 -4.31 10.27
CA THR A 137 21.05 -4.41 9.73
C THR A 137 21.66 -5.80 9.92
N GLU A 138 21.21 -6.55 10.93
CA GLU A 138 21.64 -7.92 11.20
C GLU A 138 20.85 -8.97 10.40
N GLY A 139 19.98 -8.55 9.48
CA GLY A 139 19.17 -9.46 8.66
C GLY A 139 17.97 -10.09 9.38
N ARG A 140 17.63 -9.61 10.58
CA ARG A 140 16.42 -10.06 11.30
C ARG A 140 15.19 -9.32 10.80
N GLY A 141 14.03 -9.97 10.81
CA GLY A 141 12.75 -9.29 10.53
C GLY A 141 12.49 -8.18 11.55
N ARG A 142 12.25 -6.97 11.05
CA ARG A 142 12.02 -5.77 11.88
C ARG A 142 10.54 -5.44 12.00
N GLU A 143 9.84 -5.42 10.87
CA GLU A 143 8.42 -5.09 10.81
C GLU A 143 7.77 -5.75 9.61
N ARG A 144 6.44 -5.93 9.69
CA ARG A 144 5.61 -6.45 8.60
C ARG A 144 4.66 -5.36 8.11
N PRO A 145 5.08 -4.52 7.16
CA PRO A 145 4.25 -3.38 6.72
C PRO A 145 2.95 -3.82 6.07
N TYR A 146 2.97 -4.81 5.16
CA TYR A 146 1.80 -5.20 4.38
C TYR A 146 0.54 -5.47 5.25
N PRO A 147 0.53 -6.38 6.23
CA PRO A 147 -0.68 -6.64 7.02
C PRO A 147 -1.10 -5.42 7.85
N ARG A 148 -0.16 -4.60 8.31
CA ARG A 148 -0.47 -3.39 9.06
C ARG A 148 -1.09 -2.31 8.19
N VAL A 149 -0.56 -2.11 6.98
CA VAL A 149 -1.13 -1.19 6.00
C VAL A 149 -2.52 -1.64 5.60
N CYS A 150 -2.74 -2.93 5.32
CA CYS A 150 -4.06 -3.47 5.04
C CYS A 150 -5.05 -3.17 6.17
N SER A 151 -4.65 -3.37 7.43
CA SER A 151 -5.51 -3.06 8.59
C SER A 151 -5.82 -1.57 8.71
N ARG A 152 -4.83 -0.69 8.48
CA ARG A 152 -5.03 0.77 8.54
C ARG A 152 -5.91 1.27 7.39
N VAL A 153 -5.61 0.86 6.18
CA VAL A 153 -6.40 1.21 4.99
C VAL A 153 -7.84 0.73 5.15
N GLY A 154 -8.03 -0.52 5.59
CA GLY A 154 -9.36 -1.08 5.82
C GLY A 154 -10.20 -0.31 6.83
N ALA A 155 -9.57 0.41 7.79
CA ALA A 155 -10.29 1.24 8.75
C ALA A 155 -10.94 2.49 8.13
N PHE A 156 -10.53 2.88 6.91
CA PHE A 156 -11.11 4.01 6.17
C PHE A 156 -12.18 3.59 5.18
N PHE A 157 -12.51 2.31 5.11
CA PHE A 157 -13.52 1.77 4.21
C PHE A 157 -14.55 0.95 4.97
N GLY A 158 -15.75 0.85 4.42
CA GLY A 158 -16.83 0.05 4.99
C GLY A 158 -17.66 0.73 6.08
N ASP A 159 -17.27 1.90 6.58
CA ASP A 159 -18.08 2.77 7.44
C ASP A 159 -18.21 4.16 6.81
N PRO A 160 -19.35 4.54 6.26
CA PRO A 160 -19.55 5.83 5.57
C PRO A 160 -19.18 7.08 6.37
N ARG A 161 -19.02 6.96 7.69
CA ARG A 161 -18.60 8.07 8.55
C ARG A 161 -17.08 8.29 8.58
N ARG A 162 -16.30 7.34 8.04
CA ARG A 162 -14.84 7.32 8.10
C ARG A 162 -14.20 7.23 6.74
N GLU A 163 -14.99 7.05 5.68
CA GLU A 163 -14.48 6.86 4.34
C GLU A 163 -13.71 8.08 3.84
N VAL A 164 -12.60 7.80 3.21
CA VAL A 164 -11.84 8.78 2.44
C VAL A 164 -12.51 8.99 1.07
N ASP A 165 -12.22 10.12 0.43
CA ASP A 165 -12.80 10.48 -0.87
C ASP A 165 -12.07 9.78 -2.02
N VAL A 166 -12.04 8.44 -1.99
CA VAL A 166 -11.62 7.57 -3.09
C VAL A 166 -12.52 6.35 -3.16
N LEU A 167 -12.80 5.85 -4.36
CA LEU A 167 -13.70 4.71 -4.58
C LEU A 167 -13.10 3.39 -4.09
N SER A 168 -11.78 3.21 -4.29
CA SER A 168 -11.09 2.01 -3.82
C SER A 168 -9.63 2.26 -3.46
N ALA A 169 -9.10 1.39 -2.62
CA ALA A 169 -7.68 1.29 -2.34
C ALA A 169 -7.20 -0.17 -2.48
N HIS A 170 -6.04 -0.35 -3.08
CA HIS A 170 -5.41 -1.63 -3.32
C HIS A 170 -4.04 -1.66 -2.66
N VAL A 171 -3.79 -2.66 -1.83
CA VAL A 171 -2.49 -2.85 -1.17
C VAL A 171 -1.82 -4.09 -1.76
N ILE A 172 -0.63 -3.92 -2.34
CA ILE A 172 0.18 -4.99 -2.92
C ILE A 172 1.41 -5.20 -2.03
N GLY A 173 1.57 -6.41 -1.53
CA GLY A 173 2.73 -6.78 -0.73
C GLY A 173 3.85 -7.35 -1.61
N TYR A 174 5.04 -6.78 -1.59
CA TYR A 174 6.20 -7.29 -2.30
C TYR A 174 7.28 -7.82 -1.34
N GLY A 175 8.22 -8.56 -1.89
CA GLY A 175 9.34 -9.13 -1.15
C GLY A 175 8.99 -10.44 -0.43
N LEU A 176 10.02 -11.13 0.04
CA LEU A 176 9.86 -12.39 0.74
C LEU A 176 9.19 -12.19 2.10
N MET A 177 8.44 -13.22 2.54
CA MET A 177 7.82 -13.25 3.87
C MET A 177 8.81 -13.65 4.97
N SER A 178 9.97 -14.20 4.59
CA SER A 178 11.05 -14.62 5.50
C SER A 178 12.40 -14.31 4.87
N ALA A 179 13.44 -14.09 5.70
CA ALA A 179 14.79 -13.92 5.22
C ALA A 179 15.31 -15.23 4.59
N PRO A 180 16.03 -15.16 3.46
CA PRO A 180 16.70 -16.34 2.92
C PRO A 180 17.67 -16.92 3.97
N GLY A 181 17.45 -18.20 4.35
CA GLY A 181 18.33 -18.94 5.26
C GLY A 181 18.13 -18.69 6.76
N ILE A 182 17.08 -17.98 7.16
CA ILE A 182 16.68 -17.84 8.56
C ILE A 182 15.27 -18.42 8.73
N ASP A 183 15.16 -19.53 9.45
CA ASP A 183 13.88 -20.02 9.94
C ASP A 183 13.28 -18.97 10.87
N VAL A 184 12.20 -18.34 10.46
CA VAL A 184 11.50 -17.36 11.27
C VAL A 184 10.80 -18.08 12.41
N VAL A 185 11.42 -18.07 13.59
CA VAL A 185 10.69 -18.37 14.82
C VAL A 185 9.67 -17.24 15.00
N MET A 186 8.43 -17.53 14.67
CA MET A 186 7.28 -16.64 14.88
C MET A 186 7.14 -16.40 16.38
N GLN A 187 7.61 -15.27 16.89
CA GLN A 187 7.13 -14.78 18.16
C GLN A 187 5.82 -14.03 17.89
N ASP A 188 4.70 -14.76 17.95
CA ASP A 188 3.37 -14.18 18.09
C ASP A 188 3.25 -13.59 19.51
N HIS A 189 3.70 -12.37 19.67
CA HIS A 189 3.42 -11.60 20.89
C HIS A 189 3.21 -10.13 20.53
N VAL A 190 1.97 -9.76 20.30
CA VAL A 190 1.35 -8.60 20.95
C VAL A 190 -0.11 -8.98 21.17
N GLN A 191 -0.34 -9.73 22.22
CA GLN A 191 -1.59 -9.67 22.96
C GLN A 191 -1.55 -8.31 23.68
N VAL A 192 -2.32 -7.37 23.19
CA VAL A 192 -2.57 -6.13 23.96
C VAL A 192 -3.63 -6.50 24.97
N ASP A 193 -3.18 -6.90 26.17
CA ASP A 193 -4.05 -6.95 27.33
C ASP A 193 -4.45 -5.49 27.62
N PHE A 194 -5.71 -5.19 27.39
CA PHE A 194 -6.34 -4.02 27.97
C PHE A 194 -6.50 -4.33 29.45
N ASP A 195 -5.59 -3.81 30.27
CA ASP A 195 -5.72 -3.86 31.71
C ASP A 195 -7.08 -3.28 32.12
N GLU A 196 -7.89 -4.10 32.79
CA GLU A 196 -9.09 -3.67 33.44
C GLU A 196 -8.75 -2.59 34.47
N ASP A 197 -9.44 -1.46 34.40
CA ASP A 197 -9.34 -0.35 35.33
C ASP A 197 -9.71 -0.83 36.76
N PRO A 198 -8.81 -0.74 37.76
CA PRO A 198 -9.09 -1.22 39.12
C PRO A 198 -9.86 -0.21 39.99
N SER A 199 -10.71 0.64 39.39
CA SER A 199 -11.43 1.69 40.14
C SER A 199 -12.90 1.42 40.41
N ASP A 200 -13.32 0.14 40.56
CA ASP A 200 -14.64 -0.20 41.17
C ASP A 200 -14.46 -1.04 42.45
N LYS A 201 -14.11 -0.31 43.53
CA LYS A 201 -14.42 -0.72 44.93
C LYS A 201 -14.64 0.48 45.80
#